data_b76bb8ddd4d68c6074ec8a71b10434c1
#
_entry.id   b76bb8ddd4d68c6074ec8a71b10434c1
#
_cell.length_a   1.000
_cell.length_b   1.000
_cell.length_c   1.000
_cell.angle_alpha   90.00
_cell.angle_beta   90.00
_cell.angle_gamma   90.00
#
_symmetry.space_group_name_H-M   'P 1'
#
loop_
_entity.id
_entity.type
_entity.pdbx_description
1 polymer ?
#
loop_
_entity_poly.entity_id
_entity_poly.type
_entity_poly.pdbx_seq_one_letter_code
_entity_poly.pdbx_strand_id
1 'polypeptide(L)'
;MKRKMLSVLLCAAMMGTTLAGATSVLAADDKDSDSKWEYKEATLTFLIDPDTASSGYQAVFDLCEKETGIHIETELRASGGDGDNQVKTRLASGEMTDLCGYNSGAKLNELDPENNFIDISGEEWASRLDDTFVSAVSAGSDSAVYGVPLTASMLGCVLYNKDLYEQYDLEVPDTWEDFLKNCDTLKEAGETAVIGSLGDSWTIQVPYLGDHYNVLAAEPDFSEKFEAGEAKYATTEAGLASFQKLADLQDYFNDDYTATTYADACDKLVNGEGAHWFILSQALSSIYELYGDDVNKIGVMGVPGTDADNHGITVWEPTAIYGNANSDKKDDILRFMEFYTSDEALDAFTAAQKPDGPYCIKGYELPDDAYDGVKEAQEKYFDAGKTSVAMEFQTSVKGTNCEYICSEVATGQSTAEEAAKAYDEDCKKQATQLGLDWK
;
A
#
# COMPACT_ATOMS: atom_id res chain seq x y z
N MET A 1 -11.15 44.56 -38.65
CA MET A 1 -12.20 45.55 -38.27
C MET A 1 -12.51 45.34 -36.81
N LYS A 2 -11.95 46.16 -35.95
CA LYS A 2 -12.57 47.19 -35.10
C LYS A 2 -13.47 46.59 -33.99
N ARG A 3 -12.92 46.62 -32.75
CA ARG A 3 -13.29 47.55 -31.62
C ARG A 3 -14.30 46.88 -30.65
N LYS A 4 -14.29 46.98 -29.31
CA LYS A 4 -13.56 47.84 -28.34
C LYS A 4 -13.74 47.23 -26.95
N MET A 5 -12.72 47.46 -26.09
CA MET A 5 -12.76 47.44 -24.64
C MET A 5 -13.91 48.32 -24.06
N LEU A 6 -14.39 47.97 -22.86
CA LEU A 6 -14.65 49.00 -21.84
C LEU A 6 -14.61 48.41 -20.44
N SER A 7 -13.65 48.88 -19.66
CA SER A 7 -13.53 48.80 -18.20
C SER A 7 -14.43 49.90 -17.59
N VAL A 8 -15.10 49.63 -16.45
CA VAL A 8 -15.45 50.69 -15.52
C VAL A 8 -15.32 50.18 -14.08
N LEU A 9 -14.36 50.77 -13.37
CA LEU A 9 -14.28 50.87 -11.92
C LEU A 9 -15.38 51.83 -11.43
N LEU A 10 -15.96 51.58 -10.25
CA LEU A 10 -16.31 52.66 -9.35
C LEU A 10 -16.26 52.22 -7.88
N CYS A 11 -15.64 53.08 -7.08
CA CYS A 11 -15.38 53.01 -5.65
C CYS A 11 -16.55 53.46 -4.77
N ALA A 12 -16.59 52.89 -3.58
CA ALA A 12 -16.81 53.49 -2.25
C ALA A 12 -18.00 54.42 -1.99
N ALA A 13 -18.71 54.12 -0.92
CA ALA A 13 -19.03 55.06 0.14
C ALA A 13 -19.44 54.34 1.44
N MET A 14 -18.71 54.63 2.51
CA MET A 14 -19.10 54.36 3.91
C MET A 14 -20.26 55.26 4.32
N MET A 15 -21.19 54.73 5.11
CA MET A 15 -21.79 55.51 6.20
C MET A 15 -22.31 54.54 7.28
N GLY A 16 -21.80 54.73 8.49
CA GLY A 16 -22.16 53.99 9.66
C GLY A 16 -23.48 54.45 10.23
N THR A 17 -24.15 53.51 10.88
CA THR A 17 -25.11 53.81 11.96
C THR A 17 -24.99 52.73 13.03
N THR A 18 -24.57 53.15 14.20
CA THR A 18 -24.64 52.41 15.47
C THR A 18 -26.08 52.25 15.89
N LEU A 19 -26.53 51.03 16.20
CA LEU A 19 -27.56 50.79 17.19
C LEU A 19 -27.44 49.43 17.84
N ALA A 20 -27.15 49.49 19.10
CA ALA A 20 -27.61 48.68 20.24
C ALA A 20 -27.98 47.19 20.04
N GLY A 21 -27.24 46.35 20.69
CA GLY A 21 -27.67 45.30 21.62
C GLY A 21 -28.82 44.38 21.17
N ALA A 22 -28.45 43.25 20.56
CA ALA A 22 -29.13 42.01 20.76
C ALA A 22 -28.05 40.91 20.93
N THR A 23 -27.85 40.47 22.15
CA THR A 23 -27.20 39.22 22.44
C THR A 23 -28.05 38.11 21.81
N SER A 24 -27.68 37.71 20.58
CA SER A 24 -28.12 36.43 20.09
C SER A 24 -27.33 35.39 20.88
N VAL A 25 -27.98 34.81 21.86
CA VAL A 25 -27.63 33.47 22.35
C VAL A 25 -27.69 32.59 21.12
N LEU A 26 -26.53 32.27 20.54
CA LEU A 26 -26.41 31.16 19.65
C LEU A 26 -26.82 29.95 20.49
N ALA A 27 -27.96 29.38 20.16
CA ALA A 27 -28.31 28.06 20.64
C ALA A 27 -27.12 27.17 20.39
N ALA A 28 -26.57 26.59 21.44
CA ALA A 28 -25.72 25.42 21.30
C ALA A 28 -26.58 24.41 20.53
N ASP A 29 -26.17 24.11 19.30
CA ASP A 29 -26.73 22.98 18.59
C ASP A 29 -26.60 21.78 19.52
N ASP A 30 -27.65 21.04 19.65
CA ASP A 30 -27.73 19.78 20.37
C ASP A 30 -26.58 18.89 19.78
N LYS A 31 -25.46 18.82 20.50
CA LYS A 31 -24.44 17.82 20.23
C LYS A 31 -25.11 16.48 20.47
N ASP A 32 -25.15 15.68 19.44
CA ASP A 32 -25.67 14.33 19.49
C ASP A 32 -25.03 13.63 20.71
N SER A 33 -25.83 13.32 21.71
CA SER A 33 -25.35 12.81 23.01
C SER A 33 -24.90 11.34 22.94
N ASP A 34 -24.81 10.78 21.72
CA ASP A 34 -24.48 9.37 21.47
C ASP A 34 -23.02 9.13 21.00
N SER A 35 -22.21 10.18 20.80
CA SER A 35 -20.79 9.99 20.45
C SER A 35 -20.02 9.36 21.63
N LYS A 36 -19.26 8.30 21.37
CA LYS A 36 -18.37 7.67 22.37
C LYS A 36 -17.08 8.48 22.61
N TRP A 37 -16.82 9.48 21.74
CA TRP A 37 -15.61 10.28 21.78
C TRP A 37 -15.76 11.51 22.68
N GLU A 38 -14.70 11.80 23.46
CA GLU A 38 -14.63 13.06 24.19
C GLU A 38 -14.38 14.21 23.22
N TYR A 39 -15.28 15.19 23.20
CA TYR A 39 -15.10 16.39 22.38
C TYR A 39 -14.23 17.42 23.09
N LYS A 40 -13.05 17.67 22.52
CA LYS A 40 -12.09 18.69 22.97
C LYS A 40 -11.43 19.30 21.74
N GLU A 41 -11.62 20.61 21.53
CA GLU A 41 -11.02 21.32 20.39
C GLU A 41 -9.49 21.27 20.46
N ALA A 42 -8.88 20.89 19.34
CA ALA A 42 -7.45 20.92 19.12
C ALA A 42 -7.19 21.09 17.61
N THR A 43 -6.00 21.59 17.27
CA THR A 43 -5.51 21.62 15.87
C THR A 43 -4.19 20.88 15.83
N LEU A 44 -4.08 19.89 14.95
CA LEU A 44 -2.85 19.15 14.68
C LEU A 44 -2.36 19.44 13.26
N THR A 45 -1.07 19.65 13.11
CA THR A 45 -0.42 19.79 11.80
C THR A 45 0.06 18.44 11.30
N PHE A 46 -0.12 18.16 10.00
CA PHE A 46 0.20 16.86 9.40
C PHE A 46 0.99 17.02 8.11
N LEU A 47 2.25 16.56 8.10
CA LEU A 47 3.09 16.49 6.90
C LEU A 47 2.80 15.22 6.13
N ILE A 48 2.33 15.33 4.88
CA ILE A 48 1.88 14.21 4.06
C ILE A 48 2.42 14.29 2.63
N ASP A 49 2.60 13.14 1.99
CA ASP A 49 2.95 13.03 0.57
C ASP A 49 1.73 13.35 -0.31
N PRO A 50 1.85 14.20 -1.35
CA PRO A 50 0.74 14.48 -2.25
C PRO A 50 0.27 13.26 -3.04
N ASP A 51 1.14 12.26 -3.27
CA ASP A 51 0.78 11.04 -3.99
C ASP A 51 -0.08 10.10 -3.16
N THR A 52 -0.09 10.26 -1.83
CA THR A 52 -0.99 9.54 -0.92
C THR A 52 -2.28 10.32 -0.63
N ALA A 53 -2.42 11.54 -1.19
CA ALA A 53 -3.61 12.36 -1.00
C ALA A 53 -4.85 11.66 -1.57
N SER A 54 -5.83 11.39 -0.71
CA SER A 54 -7.04 10.68 -1.10
C SER A 54 -8.30 11.29 -0.47
N SER A 55 -9.45 11.04 -1.11
CA SER A 55 -10.75 11.39 -0.55
C SER A 55 -11.04 10.59 0.74
N GLY A 56 -10.47 9.40 0.88
CA GLY A 56 -10.68 8.55 2.04
C GLY A 56 -10.19 9.19 3.34
N TYR A 57 -8.91 9.54 3.44
CA TYR A 57 -8.40 10.14 4.67
C TYR A 57 -8.99 11.53 4.94
N GLN A 58 -9.36 12.30 3.89
CA GLN A 58 -10.03 13.57 4.10
C GLN A 58 -11.40 13.39 4.78
N ALA A 59 -12.16 12.37 4.37
CA ALA A 59 -13.43 12.04 5.02
C ALA A 59 -13.24 11.66 6.50
N VAL A 60 -12.14 10.95 6.81
CA VAL A 60 -11.78 10.64 8.21
C VAL A 60 -11.43 11.92 9.00
N PHE A 61 -10.68 12.87 8.42
CA PHE A 61 -10.34 14.12 9.09
C PHE A 61 -11.59 14.95 9.38
N ASP A 62 -12.51 15.06 8.41
CA ASP A 62 -13.77 15.80 8.58
C ASP A 62 -14.65 15.16 9.68
N LEU A 63 -14.70 13.83 9.72
CA LEU A 63 -15.41 13.09 10.77
C LEU A 63 -14.72 13.26 12.13
N CYS A 64 -13.40 13.19 12.18
CA CYS A 64 -12.62 13.39 13.40
C CYS A 64 -12.88 14.77 14.01
N GLU A 65 -12.86 15.85 13.20
CA GLU A 65 -13.16 17.20 13.67
C GLU A 65 -14.58 17.29 14.24
N LYS A 66 -15.55 16.69 13.55
CA LYS A 66 -16.95 16.68 13.98
C LYS A 66 -17.14 15.95 15.32
N GLU A 67 -16.56 14.75 15.46
CA GLU A 67 -16.82 13.88 16.63
C GLU A 67 -15.93 14.20 17.83
N THR A 68 -14.67 14.62 17.58
CA THR A 68 -13.67 14.81 18.65
C THR A 68 -13.26 16.27 18.86
N GLY A 69 -13.51 17.15 17.90
CA GLY A 69 -13.05 18.53 17.89
C GLY A 69 -11.60 18.71 17.43
N ILE A 70 -10.95 17.65 16.93
CA ILE A 70 -9.57 17.71 16.42
C ILE A 70 -9.58 18.08 14.94
N HIS A 71 -9.09 19.27 14.62
CA HIS A 71 -8.91 19.75 13.25
C HIS A 71 -7.51 19.39 12.74
N ILE A 72 -7.40 18.90 11.50
CA ILE A 72 -6.12 18.54 10.86
C ILE A 72 -5.74 19.56 9.80
N GLU A 73 -4.60 20.23 9.99
CA GLU A 73 -3.99 21.11 9.00
C GLU A 73 -2.88 20.34 8.24
N THR A 74 -3.12 20.06 6.96
CA THR A 74 -2.16 19.30 6.14
C THR A 74 -1.10 20.20 5.52
N GLU A 75 0.16 19.76 5.57
CA GLU A 75 1.29 20.30 4.81
C GLU A 75 1.77 19.25 3.81
N LEU A 76 1.93 19.63 2.54
CA LEU A 76 2.45 18.72 1.53
C LEU A 76 3.98 18.73 1.51
N ARG A 77 4.60 17.56 1.50
CA ARG A 77 6.03 17.39 1.24
C ARG A 77 6.28 17.10 -0.24
N ALA A 78 7.54 17.21 -0.68
CA ALA A 78 7.92 16.71 -2.01
C ALA A 78 7.82 15.17 -2.06
N SER A 79 7.59 14.63 -3.25
CA SER A 79 7.61 13.18 -3.49
C SER A 79 9.04 12.64 -3.59
N GLY A 80 9.22 11.34 -3.33
CA GLY A 80 10.49 10.63 -3.49
C GLY A 80 11.62 11.11 -2.57
N GLY A 81 12.87 11.01 -3.04
CA GLY A 81 14.06 11.29 -2.23
C GLY A 81 14.16 12.72 -1.70
N ASP A 82 13.61 13.71 -2.40
CA ASP A 82 13.57 15.09 -1.91
C ASP A 82 12.63 15.22 -0.71
N GLY A 83 11.50 14.50 -0.72
CA GLY A 83 10.59 14.42 0.41
C GLY A 83 11.19 13.67 1.60
N ASP A 84 11.90 12.57 1.36
CA ASP A 84 12.64 11.86 2.41
C ASP A 84 13.67 12.78 3.10
N ASN A 85 14.42 13.55 2.33
CA ASN A 85 15.37 14.53 2.85
C ASN A 85 14.68 15.67 3.63
N GLN A 86 13.49 16.10 3.20
CA GLN A 86 12.69 17.09 3.91
C GLN A 86 12.27 16.58 5.30
N VAL A 87 11.77 15.33 5.39
CA VAL A 87 11.40 14.70 6.66
C VAL A 87 12.60 14.62 7.60
N LYS A 88 13.72 14.08 7.14
CA LYS A 88 14.97 13.98 7.93
C LYS A 88 15.46 15.36 8.42
N THR A 89 15.38 16.38 7.56
CA THR A 89 15.80 17.75 7.92
C THR A 89 14.90 18.34 8.99
N ARG A 90 13.57 18.20 8.88
CA ARG A 90 12.61 18.70 9.87
C ARG A 90 12.76 18.01 11.23
N LEU A 91 12.97 16.68 11.24
CA LEU A 91 13.27 15.95 12.48
C LEU A 91 14.55 16.47 13.14
N ALA A 92 15.64 16.62 12.36
CA ALA A 92 16.92 17.08 12.87
C ALA A 92 16.89 18.54 13.38
N SER A 93 16.04 19.41 12.79
CA SER A 93 15.89 20.81 13.22
C SER A 93 14.86 21.00 14.34
N GLY A 94 14.06 19.97 14.67
CA GLY A 94 12.96 20.10 15.63
C GLY A 94 11.76 20.87 15.06
N GLU A 95 11.63 20.96 13.73
CA GLU A 95 10.56 21.68 13.02
C GLU A 95 9.54 20.70 12.38
N MET A 96 9.47 19.46 12.88
CA MET A 96 8.49 18.48 12.44
C MET A 96 7.08 18.88 12.90
N THR A 97 6.09 18.66 12.04
CA THR A 97 4.66 18.77 12.36
C THR A 97 4.25 17.84 13.50
N ASP A 98 3.06 18.00 14.04
CA ASP A 98 2.51 17.13 15.10
C ASP A 98 2.39 15.68 14.62
N LEU A 99 2.02 15.48 13.36
CA LEU A 99 1.88 14.19 12.68
C LEU A 99 2.76 14.14 11.43
N CYS A 100 3.35 12.99 11.15
CA CYS A 100 4.17 12.74 9.97
C CYS A 100 3.64 11.51 9.21
N GLY A 101 3.23 11.69 7.95
CA GLY A 101 2.94 10.60 7.02
C GLY A 101 4.23 10.15 6.33
N TYR A 102 4.68 8.92 6.61
CA TYR A 102 5.92 8.41 6.05
C TYR A 102 5.86 6.91 5.82
N ASN A 103 6.77 6.40 4.98
CA ASN A 103 6.86 4.97 4.72
C ASN A 103 7.09 4.17 6.00
N SER A 104 6.50 3.00 6.07
CA SER A 104 6.78 1.96 7.04
C SER A 104 8.04 1.14 6.68
N GLY A 105 8.41 0.18 7.52
CA GLY A 105 9.51 -0.74 7.28
C GLY A 105 10.89 -0.12 7.37
N ALA A 106 11.80 -0.56 6.50
CA ALA A 106 13.21 -0.17 6.52
C ALA A 106 13.44 1.35 6.53
N LYS A 107 12.59 2.12 5.84
CA LYS A 107 12.68 3.58 5.83
C LYS A 107 12.36 4.25 7.16
N LEU A 108 11.47 3.66 7.98
CA LEU A 108 11.22 4.15 9.32
C LEU A 108 12.49 4.16 10.17
N ASN A 109 13.30 3.10 10.06
CA ASN A 109 14.53 2.97 10.84
C ASN A 109 15.55 4.07 10.54
N GLU A 110 15.51 4.67 9.34
CA GLU A 110 16.36 5.80 8.97
C GLU A 110 16.00 7.10 9.69
N LEU A 111 14.83 7.16 10.33
CA LEU A 111 14.29 8.35 11.00
C LEU A 111 14.53 8.38 12.51
N ASP A 112 15.28 7.43 13.08
CA ASP A 112 15.52 7.33 14.54
C ASP A 112 14.22 7.38 15.35
N PRO A 113 13.32 6.38 15.15
CA PRO A 113 11.95 6.44 15.68
C PRO A 113 11.89 6.51 17.21
N GLU A 114 12.83 5.89 17.93
CA GLU A 114 12.90 5.92 19.39
C GLU A 114 13.00 7.36 19.96
N ASN A 115 13.66 8.26 19.23
CA ASN A 115 13.85 9.64 19.67
C ASN A 115 12.84 10.63 19.03
N ASN A 116 12.24 10.26 17.90
CA ASN A 116 11.45 11.19 17.10
C ASN A 116 9.95 10.93 17.13
N PHE A 117 9.51 9.70 17.41
CA PHE A 117 8.09 9.36 17.36
C PHE A 117 7.54 8.83 18.69
N ILE A 118 6.24 8.97 18.90
CA ILE A 118 5.55 8.50 20.09
C ILE A 118 5.45 6.98 20.03
N ASP A 119 5.93 6.30 21.07
CA ASP A 119 5.69 4.87 21.27
C ASP A 119 4.24 4.64 21.69
N ILE A 120 3.50 3.90 20.86
CA ILE A 120 2.09 3.56 21.06
C ILE A 120 1.88 2.14 21.59
N SER A 121 2.95 1.39 21.89
CA SER A 121 2.86 -0.01 22.35
C SER A 121 2.04 -0.18 23.64
N GLY A 122 1.95 0.88 24.46
CA GLY A 122 1.19 0.90 25.71
C GLY A 122 -0.30 1.21 25.54
N GLU A 123 -0.74 1.61 24.35
CA GLU A 123 -2.10 2.00 24.08
C GLU A 123 -2.99 0.77 23.84
N GLU A 124 -4.13 0.68 24.52
CA GLU A 124 -5.03 -0.48 24.43
C GLU A 124 -5.54 -0.66 22.97
N TRP A 125 -5.87 0.44 22.30
CA TRP A 125 -6.36 0.43 20.92
C TRP A 125 -5.29 -0.05 19.91
N ALA A 126 -4.00 0.12 20.19
CA ALA A 126 -2.93 -0.36 19.31
C ALA A 126 -2.90 -1.89 19.18
N SER A 127 -3.50 -2.62 20.13
CA SER A 127 -3.65 -4.08 20.05
C SER A 127 -4.49 -4.56 18.86
N ARG A 128 -5.27 -3.66 18.24
CA ARG A 128 -6.04 -3.92 17.02
C ARG A 128 -5.22 -3.85 15.74
N LEU A 129 -4.02 -3.28 15.77
CA LEU A 129 -3.17 -3.26 14.58
C LEU A 129 -2.84 -4.70 14.15
N ASP A 130 -2.84 -4.93 12.83
CA ASP A 130 -2.46 -6.22 12.25
C ASP A 130 -1.00 -6.55 12.54
N ASP A 131 -0.67 -7.82 12.79
CA ASP A 131 0.68 -8.23 13.18
C ASP A 131 1.71 -7.97 12.08
N THR A 132 1.30 -8.09 10.81
CA THR A 132 2.16 -7.82 9.65
C THR A 132 2.51 -6.34 9.60
N PHE A 133 1.51 -5.47 9.75
CA PHE A 133 1.73 -4.02 9.83
C PHE A 133 2.55 -3.63 11.06
N VAL A 134 2.26 -4.20 12.23
CA VAL A 134 3.05 -3.98 13.45
C VAL A 134 4.52 -4.25 13.21
N SER A 135 4.87 -5.33 12.49
CA SER A 135 6.27 -5.64 12.16
C SER A 135 6.94 -4.54 11.32
N ALA A 136 6.17 -3.85 10.46
CA ALA A 136 6.68 -2.79 9.59
C ALA A 136 6.76 -1.41 10.29
N VAL A 137 6.04 -1.19 11.39
CA VAL A 137 6.08 0.08 12.15
C VAL A 137 6.73 -0.05 13.51
N SER A 138 7.37 -1.20 13.77
CA SER A 138 8.16 -1.45 14.97
C SER A 138 9.63 -1.13 14.74
N ALA A 139 10.30 -0.61 15.77
CA ALA A 139 11.72 -0.33 15.73
C ALA A 139 12.35 -0.38 17.13
N GLY A 140 13.68 -0.36 17.18
CA GLY A 140 14.43 -0.37 18.41
C GLY A 140 14.60 -1.75 19.05
N SER A 141 15.37 -1.81 20.14
CA SER A 141 15.69 -3.05 20.86
C SER A 141 14.48 -3.72 21.49
N ASP A 142 13.47 -2.94 21.83
CA ASP A 142 12.26 -3.39 22.53
C ASP A 142 11.09 -3.62 21.56
N SER A 143 11.33 -3.46 20.24
CA SER A 143 10.31 -3.58 19.20
C SER A 143 9.07 -2.71 19.46
N ALA A 144 9.29 -1.48 19.91
CA ALA A 144 8.24 -0.53 20.18
C ALA A 144 7.51 -0.14 18.88
N VAL A 145 6.20 0.08 18.96
CA VAL A 145 5.31 0.39 17.82
C VAL A 145 5.12 1.90 17.73
N TYR A 146 5.28 2.48 16.53
CA TYR A 146 5.31 3.94 16.37
C TYR A 146 4.21 4.50 15.47
N GLY A 147 3.55 3.71 14.65
CA GLY A 147 2.66 4.20 13.62
C GLY A 147 1.31 3.50 13.52
N VAL A 148 0.33 4.20 12.96
CA VAL A 148 -0.96 3.65 12.54
C VAL A 148 -1.11 3.74 11.02
N PRO A 149 -1.85 2.83 10.36
CA PRO A 149 -1.99 2.84 8.90
C PRO A 149 -2.77 4.05 8.42
N LEU A 150 -2.28 4.73 7.37
CA LEU A 150 -2.99 5.86 6.75
C LEU A 150 -4.07 5.40 5.76
N THR A 151 -3.81 4.28 5.06
CA THR A 151 -4.70 3.69 4.05
C THR A 151 -4.81 2.18 4.26
N ALA A 152 -5.55 1.49 3.40
CA ALA A 152 -5.49 0.04 3.31
C ALA A 152 -4.13 -0.44 2.79
N SER A 153 -3.80 -1.71 3.03
CA SER A 153 -2.66 -2.39 2.44
C SER A 153 -2.86 -2.59 0.93
N MET A 154 -1.76 -2.82 0.20
CA MET A 154 -1.80 -3.36 -1.16
C MET A 154 -1.25 -4.78 -1.17
N LEU A 155 -1.75 -5.59 -2.09
CA LEU A 155 -1.40 -7.00 -2.20
C LEU A 155 -0.53 -7.24 -3.43
N GLY A 156 0.61 -7.89 -3.28
CA GLY A 156 1.37 -8.46 -4.40
C GLY A 156 0.71 -9.77 -4.78
N CYS A 157 -0.10 -9.75 -5.82
CA CYS A 157 -1.05 -10.83 -6.08
C CYS A 157 -1.08 -11.23 -7.56
N VAL A 158 -1.83 -12.28 -7.82
CA VAL A 158 -2.34 -12.61 -9.14
C VAL A 158 -3.82 -12.22 -9.15
N LEU A 159 -4.17 -11.23 -9.96
CA LEU A 159 -5.55 -10.96 -10.31
C LEU A 159 -5.99 -11.96 -11.37
N TYR A 160 -7.20 -12.52 -11.24
CA TYR A 160 -7.71 -13.47 -12.20
C TYR A 160 -9.16 -13.19 -12.59
N ASN A 161 -9.52 -13.51 -13.85
CA ASN A 161 -10.86 -13.33 -14.36
C ASN A 161 -11.74 -14.53 -13.99
N LYS A 162 -12.75 -14.30 -13.12
CA LYS A 162 -13.67 -15.34 -12.62
C LYS A 162 -14.55 -15.94 -13.72
N ASP A 163 -14.92 -15.15 -14.73
CA ASP A 163 -15.77 -15.63 -15.84
C ASP A 163 -15.01 -16.68 -16.69
N LEU A 164 -13.69 -16.48 -16.91
CA LEU A 164 -12.85 -17.47 -17.57
C LEU A 164 -12.64 -18.72 -16.71
N TYR A 165 -12.48 -18.56 -15.40
CA TYR A 165 -12.39 -19.69 -14.48
C TYR A 165 -13.66 -20.55 -14.50
N GLU A 166 -14.84 -19.92 -14.48
CA GLU A 166 -16.11 -20.63 -14.62
C GLU A 166 -16.26 -21.30 -16.00
N GLN A 167 -15.89 -20.58 -17.08
CA GLN A 167 -16.02 -21.09 -18.46
C GLN A 167 -15.19 -22.36 -18.69
N TYR A 168 -14.00 -22.45 -18.09
CA TYR A 168 -13.06 -23.55 -18.30
C TYR A 168 -13.01 -24.54 -17.12
N ASP A 169 -13.93 -24.44 -16.14
CA ASP A 169 -14.00 -25.28 -14.94
C ASP A 169 -12.67 -25.33 -14.18
N LEU A 170 -12.03 -24.15 -13.99
CA LEU A 170 -10.77 -24.00 -13.30
C LEU A 170 -10.99 -23.75 -11.81
N GLU A 171 -10.14 -24.33 -10.97
CA GLU A 171 -10.09 -24.03 -9.54
C GLU A 171 -8.95 -23.02 -9.25
N VAL A 172 -9.12 -22.18 -8.22
CA VAL A 172 -8.06 -21.24 -7.79
C VAL A 172 -6.89 -22.06 -7.22
N PRO A 173 -5.69 -21.97 -7.84
CA PRO A 173 -4.58 -22.84 -7.49
C PRO A 173 -3.89 -22.37 -6.20
N ASP A 174 -3.53 -23.30 -5.34
CA ASP A 174 -2.67 -23.05 -4.17
C ASP A 174 -1.20 -23.41 -4.44
N THR A 175 -0.92 -24.14 -5.54
CA THR A 175 0.44 -24.50 -5.96
C THR A 175 0.80 -23.94 -7.32
N TRP A 176 2.11 -23.67 -7.53
CA TRP A 176 2.63 -23.24 -8.84
C TRP A 176 2.39 -24.27 -9.93
N GLU A 177 2.48 -25.55 -9.60
CA GLU A 177 2.19 -26.64 -10.55
C GLU A 177 0.74 -26.59 -11.03
N ASP A 178 -0.23 -26.39 -10.14
CA ASP A 178 -1.64 -26.29 -10.52
C ASP A 178 -1.94 -24.99 -11.26
N PHE A 179 -1.26 -23.88 -10.92
CA PHE A 179 -1.32 -22.64 -11.69
C PHE A 179 -0.88 -22.86 -13.16
N LEU A 180 0.25 -23.53 -13.38
CA LEU A 180 0.72 -23.84 -14.73
C LEU A 180 -0.24 -24.78 -15.48
N LYS A 181 -0.90 -25.74 -14.81
CA LYS A 181 -1.95 -26.56 -15.43
C LYS A 181 -3.15 -25.73 -15.89
N ASN A 182 -3.55 -24.74 -15.10
CA ASN A 182 -4.58 -23.78 -15.52
C ASN A 182 -4.13 -22.98 -16.74
N CYS A 183 -2.88 -22.50 -16.76
CA CYS A 183 -2.31 -21.81 -17.90
C CYS A 183 -2.27 -22.69 -19.16
N ASP A 184 -1.89 -23.96 -19.03
CA ASP A 184 -1.91 -24.93 -20.15
C ASP A 184 -3.32 -25.13 -20.69
N THR A 185 -4.31 -25.29 -19.82
CA THR A 185 -5.72 -25.46 -20.19
C THR A 185 -6.22 -24.27 -21.01
N LEU A 186 -5.94 -23.05 -20.54
CA LEU A 186 -6.32 -21.81 -21.23
C LEU A 186 -5.62 -21.68 -22.59
N LYS A 187 -4.31 -21.92 -22.63
CA LYS A 187 -3.50 -21.87 -23.85
C LYS A 187 -3.96 -22.89 -24.90
N GLU A 188 -4.29 -24.10 -24.48
CA GLU A 188 -4.85 -25.13 -25.37
C GLU A 188 -6.22 -24.75 -25.93
N ALA A 189 -7.01 -23.99 -25.16
CA ALA A 189 -8.29 -23.42 -25.60
C ALA A 189 -8.13 -22.22 -26.53
N GLY A 190 -6.93 -21.66 -26.67
CA GLY A 190 -6.62 -20.50 -27.49
C GLY A 190 -6.80 -19.16 -26.77
N GLU A 191 -6.90 -19.20 -25.43
CA GLU A 191 -6.99 -18.02 -24.58
C GLU A 191 -5.59 -17.51 -24.17
N THR A 192 -5.47 -16.22 -23.85
CA THR A 192 -4.28 -15.67 -23.17
C THR A 192 -4.30 -16.10 -21.72
N ALA A 193 -3.35 -16.94 -21.32
CA ALA A 193 -3.31 -17.41 -19.94
C ALA A 193 -2.82 -16.34 -18.97
N VAL A 194 -1.78 -15.54 -19.35
CA VAL A 194 -1.19 -14.51 -18.51
C VAL A 194 -1.07 -13.21 -19.29
N ILE A 195 -1.50 -12.10 -18.71
CA ILE A 195 -1.29 -10.77 -19.25
C ILE A 195 0.10 -10.30 -18.81
N GLY A 196 1.00 -10.09 -19.77
CA GLY A 196 2.24 -9.36 -19.57
C GLY A 196 2.03 -7.89 -19.92
N SER A 197 2.57 -6.97 -19.15
CA SER A 197 2.37 -5.52 -19.31
C SER A 197 3.69 -4.73 -19.26
N LEU A 198 4.67 -5.15 -20.09
CA LEU A 198 6.01 -4.55 -20.14
C LEU A 198 6.04 -3.15 -20.76
N GLY A 199 4.95 -2.67 -21.33
CA GLY A 199 4.81 -1.27 -21.72
C GLY A 199 5.00 -0.32 -20.54
N ASP A 200 4.64 -0.77 -19.33
CA ASP A 200 5.00 -0.16 -18.05
C ASP A 200 5.89 -1.14 -17.29
N SER A 201 7.19 -1.01 -17.49
CA SER A 201 8.21 -2.00 -17.08
C SER A 201 8.21 -2.36 -15.59
N TRP A 202 7.75 -1.45 -14.71
CA TRP A 202 7.66 -1.73 -13.28
C TRP A 202 6.73 -2.92 -12.94
N THR A 203 5.75 -3.21 -13.79
CA THR A 203 4.77 -4.27 -13.54
C THR A 203 5.40 -5.67 -13.56
N ILE A 204 6.42 -5.88 -14.39
CA ILE A 204 7.02 -7.21 -14.61
C ILE A 204 7.85 -7.70 -13.42
N GLN A 205 8.20 -6.84 -12.48
CA GLN A 205 8.88 -7.27 -11.25
C GLN A 205 7.91 -7.86 -10.22
N VAL A 206 6.61 -7.63 -10.36
CA VAL A 206 5.61 -8.08 -9.37
C VAL A 206 5.53 -9.61 -9.25
N PRO A 207 5.64 -10.44 -10.32
CA PRO A 207 5.71 -11.89 -10.18
C PRO A 207 6.82 -12.36 -9.24
N TYR A 208 7.99 -11.71 -9.30
CA TYR A 208 9.14 -11.96 -8.43
C TYR A 208 8.94 -11.37 -7.02
N LEU A 209 8.56 -10.09 -6.92
CA LEU A 209 8.41 -9.41 -5.62
C LEU A 209 7.20 -9.95 -4.83
N GLY A 210 6.10 -10.28 -5.50
CA GLY A 210 4.90 -10.85 -4.87
C GLY A 210 5.09 -12.28 -4.36
N ASP A 211 6.15 -12.96 -4.80
CA ASP A 211 6.49 -14.32 -4.35
C ASP A 211 7.19 -14.36 -2.98
N HIS A 212 7.45 -13.19 -2.37
CA HIS A 212 8.23 -13.11 -1.12
C HIS A 212 7.62 -13.90 0.03
N TYR A 213 6.28 -14.01 0.11
CA TYR A 213 5.64 -14.91 1.09
C TYR A 213 6.20 -16.33 0.99
N ASN A 214 6.31 -16.88 -0.21
CA ASN A 214 6.81 -18.23 -0.43
C ASN A 214 8.29 -18.37 -0.07
N VAL A 215 9.08 -17.32 -0.27
CA VAL A 215 10.49 -17.29 0.17
C VAL A 215 10.58 -17.37 1.68
N LEU A 216 9.79 -16.56 2.41
CA LEU A 216 9.78 -16.57 3.88
C LEU A 216 9.13 -17.84 4.45
N ALA A 217 8.16 -18.44 3.77
CA ALA A 217 7.56 -19.70 4.17
C ALA A 217 8.58 -20.85 4.16
N ALA A 218 9.52 -20.83 3.21
CA ALA A 218 10.61 -21.81 3.11
C ALA A 218 11.83 -21.45 3.98
N GLU A 219 12.16 -20.16 4.07
CA GLU A 219 13.33 -19.60 4.76
C GLU A 219 12.89 -18.42 5.64
N PRO A 220 12.35 -18.65 6.84
CA PRO A 220 11.73 -17.60 7.66
C PRO A 220 12.65 -16.43 8.05
N ASP A 221 13.98 -16.68 8.07
CA ASP A 221 15.00 -15.67 8.39
C ASP A 221 15.69 -15.10 7.14
N PHE A 222 15.10 -15.31 5.94
CA PHE A 222 15.72 -14.90 4.67
C PHE A 222 15.99 -13.39 4.64
N SER A 223 15.03 -12.55 5.04
CA SER A 223 15.17 -11.08 4.96
C SER A 223 16.30 -10.56 5.86
N GLU A 224 16.39 -11.08 7.10
CA GLU A 224 17.46 -10.71 8.04
C GLU A 224 18.84 -11.14 7.51
N LYS A 225 18.96 -12.38 7.01
CA LYS A 225 20.19 -12.89 6.41
C LYS A 225 20.54 -12.16 5.12
N PHE A 226 19.55 -11.76 4.34
CA PHE A 226 19.78 -10.99 3.11
C PHE A 226 20.32 -9.60 3.43
N GLU A 227 19.74 -8.89 4.40
CA GLU A 227 20.26 -7.60 4.89
C GLU A 227 21.72 -7.72 5.35
N ALA A 228 22.08 -8.81 6.03
CA ALA A 228 23.43 -9.12 6.44
C ALA A 228 24.36 -9.61 5.31
N GLY A 229 23.82 -9.84 4.10
CA GLY A 229 24.55 -10.42 2.96
C GLY A 229 24.90 -11.92 3.12
N GLU A 230 24.23 -12.61 4.04
CA GLU A 230 24.44 -14.04 4.32
C GLU A 230 23.51 -14.93 3.48
N ALA A 231 22.30 -14.47 3.12
CA ALA A 231 21.43 -15.09 2.14
C ALA A 231 21.46 -14.34 0.80
N LYS A 232 21.17 -15.05 -0.28
CA LYS A 232 21.12 -14.50 -1.66
C LYS A 232 20.07 -15.23 -2.46
N TYR A 233 19.43 -14.54 -3.38
CA TYR A 233 18.44 -15.15 -4.27
C TYR A 233 19.04 -16.26 -5.14
N ALA A 234 20.24 -16.07 -5.67
CA ALA A 234 20.89 -17.06 -6.53
C ALA A 234 21.32 -18.36 -5.83
N THR A 235 21.44 -18.35 -4.50
CA THR A 235 21.93 -19.51 -3.74
C THR A 235 20.91 -20.09 -2.77
N THR A 236 19.78 -19.46 -2.59
CA THR A 236 18.64 -19.94 -1.80
C THR A 236 17.61 -20.56 -2.75
N GLU A 237 17.19 -21.79 -2.48
CA GLU A 237 16.28 -22.53 -3.38
C GLU A 237 14.97 -21.76 -3.63
N ALA A 238 14.33 -21.28 -2.57
CA ALA A 238 13.10 -20.49 -2.69
C ALA A 238 13.32 -19.14 -3.38
N GLY A 239 14.45 -18.47 -3.13
CA GLY A 239 14.81 -17.23 -3.82
C GLY A 239 15.01 -17.41 -5.32
N LEU A 240 15.72 -18.47 -5.73
CA LEU A 240 15.87 -18.81 -7.14
C LEU A 240 14.54 -19.19 -7.79
N ALA A 241 13.68 -19.91 -7.06
CA ALA A 241 12.37 -20.30 -7.55
C ALA A 241 11.48 -19.08 -7.90
N SER A 242 11.60 -17.93 -7.21
CA SER A 242 10.88 -16.70 -7.55
C SER A 242 11.25 -16.18 -8.95
N PHE A 243 12.52 -16.21 -9.33
CA PHE A 243 12.94 -15.87 -10.70
C PHE A 243 12.54 -16.94 -11.72
N GLN A 244 12.53 -18.23 -11.31
CA GLN A 244 12.08 -19.30 -12.18
C GLN A 244 10.61 -19.19 -12.53
N LYS A 245 9.75 -18.82 -11.57
CA LYS A 245 8.33 -18.54 -11.81
C LYS A 245 8.14 -17.48 -12.89
N LEU A 246 8.90 -16.38 -12.81
CA LEU A 246 8.86 -15.35 -13.84
C LEU A 246 9.29 -15.89 -15.23
N ALA A 247 10.33 -16.74 -15.26
CA ALA A 247 10.77 -17.37 -16.51
C ALA A 247 9.70 -18.34 -17.08
N ASP A 248 9.01 -19.08 -16.23
CA ASP A 248 7.94 -20.00 -16.65
C ASP A 248 6.75 -19.28 -17.30
N LEU A 249 6.53 -17.98 -16.98
CA LEU A 249 5.41 -17.21 -17.57
C LEU A 249 5.63 -16.82 -19.03
N GLN A 250 6.84 -16.87 -19.59
CA GLN A 250 7.14 -16.42 -20.93
C GLN A 250 6.24 -17.03 -22.00
N ASP A 251 5.96 -18.32 -21.88
CA ASP A 251 5.19 -19.09 -22.85
C ASP A 251 3.69 -18.82 -22.78
N TYR A 252 3.22 -18.05 -21.78
CA TYR A 252 1.81 -17.81 -21.48
C TYR A 252 1.38 -16.36 -21.68
N PHE A 253 2.33 -15.44 -21.95
CA PHE A 253 2.03 -14.02 -22.18
C PHE A 253 1.24 -13.78 -23.46
N ASN A 254 0.43 -12.72 -23.48
CA ASN A 254 -0.20 -12.19 -24.69
C ASN A 254 0.85 -11.82 -25.73
N ASP A 255 0.50 -11.88 -27.01
CA ASP A 255 1.44 -11.64 -28.12
C ASP A 255 2.07 -10.22 -28.10
N ASP A 256 1.34 -9.24 -27.58
CA ASP A 256 1.73 -7.82 -27.51
C ASP A 256 2.27 -7.39 -26.14
N TYR A 257 2.65 -8.33 -25.26
CA TYR A 257 3.04 -8.07 -23.86
C TYR A 257 4.13 -7.00 -23.69
N THR A 258 5.03 -6.85 -24.67
CA THR A 258 6.10 -5.84 -24.60
C THR A 258 5.61 -4.41 -24.82
N ALA A 259 4.41 -4.25 -25.41
CA ALA A 259 3.79 -2.96 -25.68
C ALA A 259 2.54 -2.71 -24.80
N THR A 260 1.99 -3.74 -24.20
CA THR A 260 0.83 -3.67 -23.29
C THR A 260 1.19 -2.83 -22.07
N THR A 261 0.45 -1.75 -21.85
CA THR A 261 0.60 -0.88 -20.68
C THR A 261 -0.20 -1.41 -19.49
N TYR A 262 -0.02 -0.81 -18.31
CA TYR A 262 -0.83 -1.06 -17.13
C TYR A 262 -2.33 -0.84 -17.41
N ALA A 263 -2.67 0.25 -18.11
CA ALA A 263 -4.06 0.55 -18.47
C ALA A 263 -4.63 -0.49 -19.44
N ASP A 264 -3.85 -0.90 -20.48
CA ASP A 264 -4.27 -1.96 -21.39
C ASP A 264 -4.48 -3.30 -20.66
N ALA A 265 -3.67 -3.59 -19.65
CA ALA A 265 -3.81 -4.81 -18.86
C ALA A 265 -5.07 -4.80 -17.97
N CYS A 266 -5.45 -3.65 -17.41
CA CYS A 266 -6.74 -3.49 -16.73
C CYS A 266 -7.91 -3.81 -17.69
N ASP A 267 -7.86 -3.26 -18.91
CA ASP A 267 -8.88 -3.49 -19.92
C ASP A 267 -8.93 -4.97 -20.34
N LYS A 268 -7.78 -5.57 -20.66
CA LYS A 268 -7.68 -6.98 -21.06
C LYS A 268 -8.24 -7.91 -19.98
N LEU A 269 -7.89 -7.69 -18.70
CA LEU A 269 -8.30 -8.54 -17.61
C LEU A 269 -9.82 -8.53 -17.40
N VAL A 270 -10.42 -7.34 -17.30
CA VAL A 270 -11.87 -7.21 -17.03
C VAL A 270 -12.72 -7.70 -18.20
N ASN A 271 -12.24 -7.56 -19.44
CA ASN A 271 -12.94 -8.01 -20.64
C ASN A 271 -12.68 -9.49 -20.97
N GLY A 272 -11.88 -10.21 -20.17
CA GLY A 272 -11.57 -11.62 -20.40
C GLY A 272 -10.65 -11.85 -21.60
N GLU A 273 -9.86 -10.87 -22.00
CA GLU A 273 -8.82 -10.99 -23.05
C GLU A 273 -7.53 -11.63 -22.52
N GLY A 274 -7.49 -11.94 -21.22
CA GLY A 274 -6.46 -12.68 -20.52
C GLY A 274 -6.96 -13.11 -19.15
N ALA A 275 -6.49 -14.25 -18.69
CA ALA A 275 -7.05 -14.88 -17.47
C ALA A 275 -6.37 -14.42 -16.18
N HIS A 276 -5.06 -14.19 -16.22
CA HIS A 276 -4.26 -13.85 -15.04
C HIS A 276 -3.39 -12.61 -15.28
N TRP A 277 -3.19 -11.82 -14.22
CA TRP A 277 -2.24 -10.70 -14.25
C TRP A 277 -1.55 -10.58 -12.89
N PHE A 278 -0.23 -10.67 -12.87
CA PHE A 278 0.59 -10.46 -11.69
C PHE A 278 0.79 -8.97 -11.48
N ILE A 279 0.13 -8.42 -10.47
CA ILE A 279 0.11 -6.98 -10.21
C ILE A 279 -0.20 -6.67 -8.76
N LEU A 280 -0.04 -5.42 -8.34
CA LEU A 280 -0.53 -4.94 -7.06
C LEU A 280 -2.05 -4.72 -7.12
N SER A 281 -2.74 -5.00 -6.01
CA SER A 281 -4.20 -4.92 -5.91
C SER A 281 -4.80 -3.55 -6.18
N GLN A 282 -3.98 -2.48 -6.22
CA GLN A 282 -4.41 -1.14 -6.67
C GLN A 282 -5.06 -1.16 -8.06
N ALA A 283 -4.78 -2.16 -8.87
CA ALA A 283 -5.42 -2.33 -10.17
C ALA A 283 -6.95 -2.51 -10.07
N LEU A 284 -7.46 -2.98 -8.94
CA LEU A 284 -8.91 -3.09 -8.71
C LEU A 284 -9.59 -1.71 -8.72
N SER A 285 -9.00 -0.70 -8.08
CA SER A 285 -9.52 0.68 -8.13
C SER A 285 -9.46 1.25 -9.54
N SER A 286 -8.37 1.01 -10.27
CA SER A 286 -8.26 1.45 -11.67
C SER A 286 -9.32 0.81 -12.58
N ILE A 287 -9.59 -0.48 -12.39
CA ILE A 287 -10.66 -1.19 -13.10
C ILE A 287 -12.04 -0.64 -12.70
N TYR A 288 -12.27 -0.42 -11.39
CA TYR A 288 -13.54 0.13 -10.91
C TYR A 288 -13.83 1.53 -11.49
N GLU A 289 -12.83 2.40 -11.57
CA GLU A 289 -12.99 3.75 -12.14
C GLU A 289 -13.47 3.70 -13.61
N LEU A 290 -13.05 2.69 -14.37
CA LEU A 290 -13.38 2.55 -15.79
C LEU A 290 -14.63 1.71 -16.05
N TYR A 291 -14.84 0.67 -15.25
CA TYR A 291 -15.82 -0.40 -15.50
C TYR A 291 -16.85 -0.57 -14.39
N GLY A 292 -16.75 0.19 -13.29
CA GLY A 292 -17.68 0.10 -12.15
C GLY A 292 -17.67 -1.31 -11.54
N ASP A 293 -18.86 -1.84 -11.27
CA ASP A 293 -19.05 -3.13 -10.57
C ASP A 293 -18.51 -4.35 -11.34
N ASP A 294 -18.12 -4.21 -12.61
CA ASP A 294 -17.45 -5.29 -13.35
C ASP A 294 -16.09 -5.68 -12.72
N VAL A 295 -15.52 -4.83 -11.86
CA VAL A 295 -14.35 -5.19 -11.02
C VAL A 295 -14.59 -6.47 -10.20
N ASN A 296 -15.84 -6.78 -9.84
CA ASN A 296 -16.18 -7.97 -9.07
C ASN A 296 -16.07 -9.30 -9.86
N LYS A 297 -15.86 -9.22 -11.19
CA LYS A 297 -15.42 -10.36 -12.02
C LYS A 297 -13.97 -10.75 -11.75
N ILE A 298 -13.22 -9.89 -11.05
CA ILE A 298 -11.81 -10.12 -10.77
C ILE A 298 -11.64 -10.69 -9.36
N GLY A 299 -11.00 -11.85 -9.30
CA GLY A 299 -10.58 -12.46 -8.04
C GLY A 299 -9.14 -12.14 -7.70
N VAL A 300 -8.77 -12.33 -6.46
CA VAL A 300 -7.42 -12.08 -5.91
C VAL A 300 -6.86 -13.36 -5.32
N MET A 301 -5.65 -13.76 -5.72
CA MET A 301 -4.92 -14.84 -5.08
C MET A 301 -3.45 -14.46 -4.87
N GLY A 302 -2.85 -14.99 -3.80
CA GLY A 302 -1.40 -14.89 -3.60
C GLY A 302 -0.64 -15.59 -4.71
N VAL A 303 0.62 -15.25 -4.93
CA VAL A 303 1.47 -15.98 -5.88
C VAL A 303 1.59 -17.43 -5.40
N PRO A 304 1.14 -18.43 -6.17
CA PRO A 304 1.12 -19.82 -5.71
C PRO A 304 2.51 -20.36 -5.39
N GLY A 305 2.63 -21.08 -4.28
CA GLY A 305 3.87 -21.66 -3.80
C GLY A 305 4.07 -23.12 -4.26
N THR A 306 4.93 -23.83 -3.54
CA THR A 306 5.12 -25.29 -3.74
C THR A 306 4.34 -26.13 -2.73
N ASP A 307 3.84 -25.52 -1.67
CA ASP A 307 3.13 -26.16 -0.56
C ASP A 307 1.74 -25.53 -0.42
N ALA A 308 0.70 -26.29 -0.76
CA ALA A 308 -0.69 -25.84 -0.68
C ALA A 308 -1.13 -25.53 0.77
N ASP A 309 -0.58 -26.22 1.76
CA ASP A 309 -0.90 -25.98 3.18
C ASP A 309 -0.30 -24.69 3.70
N ASN A 310 0.77 -24.19 3.04
CA ASN A 310 1.48 -22.96 3.40
C ASN A 310 1.46 -21.95 2.24
N HIS A 311 0.29 -21.71 1.68
CA HIS A 311 0.04 -20.69 0.66
C HIS A 311 -0.48 -19.42 1.31
N GLY A 312 0.13 -18.28 1.01
CA GLY A 312 -0.22 -16.97 1.56
C GLY A 312 0.01 -15.84 0.55
N ILE A 313 0.01 -14.61 1.05
CA ILE A 313 0.12 -13.42 0.20
C ILE A 313 1.16 -12.44 0.74
N THR A 314 1.90 -11.82 -0.19
CA THR A 314 2.83 -10.74 0.14
C THR A 314 2.08 -9.42 0.21
N VAL A 315 2.31 -8.66 1.28
CA VAL A 315 1.63 -7.40 1.60
C VAL A 315 2.59 -6.23 1.45
N TRP A 316 2.17 -5.24 0.68
CA TRP A 316 2.76 -3.91 0.65
C TRP A 316 2.07 -3.06 1.70
N GLU A 317 2.80 -2.77 2.77
CA GLU A 317 2.28 -2.00 3.88
C GLU A 317 2.00 -0.54 3.48
N PRO A 318 0.92 0.06 3.99
CA PRO A 318 0.60 1.45 3.69
C PRO A 318 1.61 2.41 4.30
N THR A 319 1.60 3.65 3.80
CA THR A 319 2.13 4.79 4.53
C THR A 319 1.54 4.81 5.94
N ALA A 320 2.37 5.06 6.95
CA ALA A 320 1.93 5.16 8.32
C ALA A 320 1.86 6.62 8.79
N ILE A 321 1.00 6.87 9.76
CA ILE A 321 0.91 8.12 10.52
C ILE A 321 1.73 7.96 11.78
N TYR A 322 2.77 8.78 11.94
CA TYR A 322 3.63 8.81 13.12
C TYR A 322 3.37 10.08 13.92
N GLY A 323 3.20 9.94 15.24
CA GLY A 323 3.08 11.07 16.17
C GLY A 323 4.46 11.62 16.56
N ASN A 324 4.67 12.93 16.46
CA ASN A 324 5.93 13.58 16.83
C ASN A 324 6.14 13.55 18.36
N ALA A 325 7.16 12.84 18.82
CA ALA A 325 7.50 12.74 20.24
C ALA A 325 7.91 14.09 20.89
N ASN A 326 8.27 15.08 20.08
CA ASN A 326 8.68 16.41 20.54
C ASN A 326 7.54 17.45 20.48
N SER A 327 6.33 17.07 20.04
CA SER A 327 5.14 17.93 20.09
C SER A 327 4.68 18.14 21.54
N ASP A 328 4.13 19.32 21.83
CA ASP A 328 3.48 19.64 23.11
C ASP A 328 1.99 19.16 23.14
N LYS A 329 1.51 18.56 22.07
CA LYS A 329 0.12 18.07 21.88
C LYS A 329 0.00 16.54 21.89
N LYS A 330 0.87 15.83 22.62
CA LYS A 330 0.94 14.35 22.60
C LYS A 330 -0.40 13.66 22.91
N ASP A 331 -1.15 14.18 23.87
CA ASP A 331 -2.46 13.61 24.23
C ASP A 331 -3.46 13.75 23.07
N ASP A 332 -3.47 14.87 22.35
CA ASP A 332 -4.35 15.10 21.23
C ASP A 332 -3.91 14.28 19.99
N ILE A 333 -2.59 14.04 19.81
CA ILE A 333 -2.04 13.14 18.81
C ILE A 333 -2.53 11.70 19.06
N LEU A 334 -2.40 11.20 20.27
CA LEU A 334 -2.85 9.84 20.63
C LEU A 334 -4.36 9.68 20.42
N ARG A 335 -5.17 10.68 20.85
CA ARG A 335 -6.63 10.69 20.58
C ARG A 335 -6.95 10.63 19.08
N PHE A 336 -6.20 11.36 18.25
CA PHE A 336 -6.37 11.32 16.80
C PHE A 336 -6.01 9.94 16.24
N MET A 337 -4.89 9.34 16.67
CA MET A 337 -4.46 8.02 16.21
C MET A 337 -5.46 6.93 16.62
N GLU A 338 -5.99 6.99 17.86
CA GLU A 338 -7.06 6.11 18.33
C GLU A 338 -8.32 6.25 17.46
N PHE A 339 -8.77 7.49 17.21
CA PHE A 339 -9.91 7.74 16.33
C PHE A 339 -9.68 7.19 14.93
N TYR A 340 -8.51 7.43 14.35
CA TYR A 340 -8.17 7.04 12.98
C TYR A 340 -8.21 5.52 12.78
N THR A 341 -7.96 4.73 13.83
CA THR A 341 -8.01 3.25 13.80
C THR A 341 -9.38 2.68 14.20
N SER A 342 -10.38 3.52 14.42
CA SER A 342 -11.73 3.09 14.81
C SER A 342 -12.54 2.61 13.62
N ASP A 343 -13.56 1.79 13.87
CA ASP A 343 -14.46 1.30 12.83
C ASP A 343 -15.18 2.45 12.13
N GLU A 344 -15.60 3.49 12.88
CA GLU A 344 -16.26 4.67 12.30
C GLU A 344 -15.35 5.43 11.31
N ALA A 345 -14.06 5.51 11.62
CA ALA A 345 -13.09 6.15 10.73
C ALA A 345 -12.87 5.32 9.46
N LEU A 346 -12.76 3.99 9.59
CA LEU A 346 -12.61 3.07 8.46
C LEU A 346 -13.87 3.04 7.59
N ASP A 347 -15.06 3.10 8.18
CA ASP A 347 -16.33 3.23 7.47
C ASP A 347 -16.39 4.52 6.65
N ALA A 348 -15.97 5.66 7.25
CA ALA A 348 -15.92 6.95 6.55
C ALA A 348 -14.90 6.94 5.41
N PHE A 349 -13.72 6.33 5.64
CA PHE A 349 -12.71 6.16 4.59
C PHE A 349 -13.28 5.35 3.42
N THR A 350 -13.83 4.17 3.69
CA THR A 350 -14.34 3.24 2.68
C THR A 350 -15.53 3.82 1.90
N ALA A 351 -16.40 4.59 2.57
CA ALA A 351 -17.51 5.28 1.91
C ALA A 351 -17.04 6.35 0.91
N ALA A 352 -15.92 7.00 1.18
CA ALA A 352 -15.32 8.01 0.29
C ALA A 352 -14.40 7.41 -0.77
N GLN A 353 -13.73 6.30 -0.45
CA GLN A 353 -12.79 5.60 -1.31
C GLN A 353 -12.73 4.12 -0.95
N LYS A 354 -13.11 3.25 -1.89
CA LYS A 354 -13.03 1.81 -1.69
C LYS A 354 -11.56 1.37 -1.52
N PRO A 355 -11.27 0.47 -0.57
CA PRO A 355 -9.90 0.03 -0.33
C PRO A 355 -9.42 -0.96 -1.39
N ASP A 356 -8.14 -0.87 -1.75
CA ASP A 356 -7.46 -1.77 -2.69
C ASP A 356 -6.98 -3.09 -2.05
N GLY A 357 -7.06 -3.18 -0.74
CA GLY A 357 -6.71 -4.34 0.06
C GLY A 357 -7.34 -4.25 1.44
N PRO A 358 -7.13 -5.24 2.30
CA PRO A 358 -7.60 -5.20 3.68
C PRO A 358 -6.98 -4.03 4.45
N TYR A 359 -7.74 -3.48 5.40
CA TYR A 359 -7.15 -2.57 6.38
C TYR A 359 -6.26 -3.36 7.36
N CYS A 360 -5.19 -2.70 7.82
CA CYS A 360 -4.26 -3.29 8.78
C CYS A 360 -4.81 -3.22 10.21
N ILE A 361 -6.11 -3.48 10.39
CA ILE A 361 -6.85 -3.41 11.66
C ILE A 361 -7.61 -4.72 11.90
N LYS A 362 -7.22 -5.43 12.95
CA LYS A 362 -7.88 -6.69 13.34
C LYS A 362 -9.34 -6.48 13.72
N GLY A 363 -10.20 -7.37 13.23
CA GLY A 363 -11.62 -7.38 13.58
C GLY A 363 -12.46 -6.30 12.91
N TYR A 364 -11.90 -5.53 11.97
CA TYR A 364 -12.70 -4.68 11.10
C TYR A 364 -13.26 -5.53 9.94
N GLU A 365 -14.56 -5.48 9.78
CA GLU A 365 -15.25 -6.14 8.66
C GLU A 365 -15.44 -5.15 7.52
N LEU A 366 -14.93 -5.49 6.34
CA LEU A 366 -15.14 -4.68 5.14
C LEU A 366 -16.65 -4.61 4.82
N PRO A 367 -17.16 -3.44 4.39
CA PRO A 367 -18.57 -3.31 4.03
C PRO A 367 -18.94 -4.17 2.80
N ASP A 368 -20.24 -4.46 2.69
CA ASP A 368 -20.78 -5.33 1.63
C ASP A 368 -20.40 -4.89 0.21
N ASP A 369 -20.23 -3.59 0.00
CA ASP A 369 -19.90 -2.98 -1.29
C ASP A 369 -18.38 -2.83 -1.55
N ALA A 370 -17.51 -3.30 -0.66
CA ALA A 370 -16.08 -3.44 -0.94
C ALA A 370 -15.87 -4.45 -2.10
N TYR A 371 -14.74 -4.34 -2.80
CA TYR A 371 -14.44 -5.26 -3.91
C TYR A 371 -14.44 -6.71 -3.43
N ASP A 372 -15.12 -7.59 -4.17
CA ASP A 372 -15.20 -9.00 -3.81
C ASP A 372 -13.81 -9.65 -3.68
N GLY A 373 -12.88 -9.32 -4.57
CA GLY A 373 -11.51 -9.82 -4.50
C GLY A 373 -10.76 -9.41 -3.23
N VAL A 374 -11.04 -8.22 -2.68
CA VAL A 374 -10.43 -7.76 -1.43
C VAL A 374 -11.03 -8.49 -0.23
N LYS A 375 -12.36 -8.70 -0.22
CA LYS A 375 -13.05 -9.51 0.83
C LYS A 375 -12.54 -10.95 0.85
N GLU A 376 -12.40 -11.57 -0.34
CA GLU A 376 -11.86 -12.92 -0.49
C GLU A 376 -10.41 -13.00 0.03
N ALA A 377 -9.58 -11.99 -0.25
CA ALA A 377 -8.20 -11.94 0.22
C ALA A 377 -8.12 -11.74 1.73
N GLN A 378 -9.01 -10.92 2.32
CA GLN A 378 -9.09 -10.77 3.77
C GLN A 378 -9.38 -12.10 4.46
N GLU A 379 -10.45 -12.78 4.04
CA GLU A 379 -10.84 -14.07 4.63
C GLU A 379 -9.76 -15.15 4.44
N LYS A 380 -9.23 -15.28 3.23
CA LYS A 380 -8.29 -16.36 2.89
C LYS A 380 -6.90 -16.17 3.51
N TYR A 381 -6.41 -14.93 3.61
CA TYR A 381 -5.01 -14.67 3.97
C TYR A 381 -4.87 -13.91 5.29
N PHE A 382 -5.55 -12.78 5.48
CA PHE A 382 -5.37 -11.94 6.67
C PHE A 382 -5.96 -12.60 7.92
N ASP A 383 -7.21 -13.01 7.88
CA ASP A 383 -7.88 -13.68 9.01
C ASP A 383 -7.23 -15.03 9.36
N ALA A 384 -6.59 -15.66 8.37
CA ALA A 384 -5.84 -16.89 8.55
C ALA A 384 -4.40 -16.70 9.00
N GLY A 385 -3.90 -15.45 9.11
CA GLY A 385 -2.50 -15.14 9.44
C GLY A 385 -1.50 -15.62 8.38
N LYS A 386 -1.92 -15.70 7.11
CA LYS A 386 -1.12 -16.14 5.96
C LYS A 386 -0.64 -14.95 5.12
N THR A 387 -0.05 -13.97 5.79
CA THR A 387 0.50 -12.76 5.19
C THR A 387 1.99 -12.63 5.52
N SER A 388 2.74 -11.95 4.66
CA SER A 388 4.09 -11.49 4.97
C SER A 388 4.34 -10.12 4.35
N VAL A 389 5.13 -9.31 5.04
CA VAL A 389 5.56 -8.00 4.53
C VAL A 389 6.45 -8.16 3.30
N ALA A 390 6.26 -7.35 2.27
CA ALA A 390 7.13 -7.34 1.11
C ALA A 390 8.58 -7.03 1.50
N MET A 391 9.53 -7.65 0.79
CA MET A 391 10.97 -7.58 1.08
C MET A 391 11.48 -6.14 1.23
N GLU A 392 10.97 -5.21 0.44
CA GLU A 392 11.40 -3.82 0.43
C GLU A 392 11.06 -3.02 1.71
N PHE A 393 10.18 -3.56 2.56
CA PHE A 393 9.93 -3.01 3.90
C PHE A 393 10.82 -3.65 4.97
N GLN A 394 11.38 -4.82 4.70
CA GLN A 394 12.19 -5.59 5.65
C GLN A 394 13.69 -5.32 5.53
N THR A 395 14.14 -4.78 4.39
CA THR A 395 15.55 -4.46 4.14
C THR A 395 15.71 -3.15 3.40
N SER A 396 16.79 -2.42 3.71
CA SER A 396 17.23 -1.26 2.94
C SER A 396 17.99 -1.66 1.67
N VAL A 397 18.35 -2.95 1.53
CA VAL A 397 19.11 -3.48 0.40
C VAL A 397 18.15 -3.91 -0.71
N LYS A 398 17.88 -3.00 -1.65
CA LYS A 398 17.09 -3.27 -2.84
C LYS A 398 17.88 -2.88 -4.09
N GLY A 399 18.01 -3.81 -5.03
CA GLY A 399 18.67 -3.54 -6.32
C GLY A 399 17.88 -2.51 -7.14
N THR A 400 18.56 -1.49 -7.63
CA THR A 400 17.94 -0.41 -8.42
C THR A 400 17.56 -0.83 -9.83
N ASN A 401 18.07 -1.98 -10.31
CA ASN A 401 17.83 -2.52 -11.65
C ASN A 401 16.86 -3.71 -11.65
N CYS A 402 16.12 -3.94 -10.56
CA CYS A 402 15.19 -5.07 -10.44
C CYS A 402 14.24 -5.18 -11.64
N GLU A 403 13.63 -4.08 -12.01
CA GLU A 403 12.72 -3.95 -13.13
C GLU A 403 13.34 -4.36 -14.47
N TYR A 404 14.57 -3.89 -14.74
CA TYR A 404 15.31 -4.25 -15.94
C TYR A 404 15.68 -5.76 -15.95
N ILE A 405 16.19 -6.28 -14.83
CA ILE A 405 16.55 -7.70 -14.68
C ILE A 405 15.31 -8.59 -14.89
N CYS A 406 14.18 -8.25 -14.30
CA CYS A 406 12.92 -8.99 -14.52
C CYS A 406 12.44 -8.92 -15.97
N SER A 407 12.64 -7.78 -16.64
CA SER A 407 12.31 -7.63 -18.06
C SER A 407 13.16 -8.52 -18.97
N GLU A 408 14.46 -8.70 -18.65
CA GLU A 408 15.34 -9.62 -19.38
C GLU A 408 14.90 -11.09 -19.22
N VAL A 409 14.43 -11.48 -18.02
CA VAL A 409 13.85 -12.82 -17.79
C VAL A 409 12.57 -12.98 -18.60
N ALA A 410 11.62 -12.05 -18.45
CA ALA A 410 10.32 -12.14 -19.11
C ALA A 410 10.40 -12.16 -20.63
N THR A 411 11.47 -11.61 -21.22
CA THR A 411 11.72 -11.60 -22.66
C THR A 411 12.65 -12.73 -23.13
N GLY A 412 13.06 -13.63 -22.25
CA GLY A 412 13.95 -14.75 -22.57
C GLY A 412 15.39 -14.36 -22.88
N GLN A 413 15.80 -13.15 -22.51
CA GLN A 413 17.18 -12.65 -22.71
C GLN A 413 18.12 -13.12 -21.59
N SER A 414 17.56 -13.50 -20.42
CA SER A 414 18.28 -14.01 -19.27
C SER A 414 17.58 -15.24 -18.71
N THR A 415 18.35 -16.20 -18.16
CA THR A 415 17.79 -17.30 -17.38
C THR A 415 17.49 -16.85 -15.95
N ALA A 416 16.68 -17.63 -15.22
CA ALA A 416 16.40 -17.38 -13.82
C ALA A 416 17.67 -17.31 -12.95
N GLU A 417 18.63 -18.20 -13.20
CA GLU A 417 19.91 -18.24 -12.47
C GLU A 417 20.79 -17.02 -12.78
N GLU A 418 20.83 -16.57 -14.03
CA GLU A 418 21.57 -15.37 -14.43
C GLU A 418 20.95 -14.13 -13.81
N ALA A 419 19.62 -14.02 -13.81
CA ALA A 419 18.86 -12.92 -13.24
C ALA A 419 19.03 -12.86 -11.71
N ALA A 420 18.90 -13.98 -11.01
CA ALA A 420 19.10 -14.02 -9.56
C ALA A 420 20.51 -13.55 -9.17
N LYS A 421 21.55 -13.98 -9.92
CA LYS A 421 22.92 -13.50 -9.71
C LYS A 421 23.08 -12.02 -10.02
N ALA A 422 22.46 -11.53 -11.09
CA ALA A 422 22.52 -10.12 -11.47
C ALA A 422 21.84 -9.25 -10.40
N TYR A 423 20.72 -9.71 -9.85
CA TYR A 423 20.02 -9.03 -8.78
C TYR A 423 20.82 -8.98 -7.47
N ASP A 424 21.44 -10.11 -7.07
CA ASP A 424 22.33 -10.17 -5.90
C ASP A 424 23.53 -9.20 -6.06
N GLU A 425 24.12 -9.12 -7.24
CA GLU A 425 25.22 -8.18 -7.53
C GLU A 425 24.74 -6.70 -7.52
N ASP A 426 23.52 -6.44 -7.93
CA ASP A 426 22.95 -5.11 -7.89
C ASP A 426 22.62 -4.70 -6.45
N CYS A 427 22.07 -5.60 -5.65
CA CYS A 427 21.87 -5.43 -4.21
C CYS A 427 23.20 -5.20 -3.47
N LYS A 428 24.26 -5.90 -3.84
CA LYS A 428 25.60 -5.67 -3.26
C LYS A 428 26.12 -4.27 -3.52
N LYS A 429 25.88 -3.71 -4.72
CA LYS A 429 26.23 -2.32 -5.02
C LYS A 429 25.44 -1.35 -4.14
N GLN A 430 24.14 -1.57 -3.98
CA GLN A 430 23.29 -0.76 -3.11
C GLN A 430 23.74 -0.84 -1.64
N ALA A 431 23.96 -2.04 -1.12
CA ALA A 431 24.47 -2.24 0.25
C ALA A 431 25.80 -1.51 0.49
N THR A 432 26.71 -1.55 -0.50
CA THR A 432 27.98 -0.82 -0.43
C THR A 432 27.75 0.70 -0.36
N GLN A 433 26.77 1.24 -1.11
CA GLN A 433 26.41 2.67 -1.07
C GLN A 433 25.82 3.06 0.29
N LEU A 434 25.07 2.15 0.93
CA LEU A 434 24.54 2.31 2.28
C LEU A 434 25.59 2.13 3.38
N GLY A 435 26.82 1.71 3.03
CA GLY A 435 27.89 1.47 4.01
C GLY A 435 27.78 0.12 4.73
N LEU A 436 26.96 -0.80 4.24
CA LEU A 436 26.81 -2.14 4.79
C LEU A 436 27.92 -3.09 4.30
N ASP A 437 28.38 -3.98 5.18
CA ASP A 437 29.37 -5.03 4.85
C ASP A 437 28.65 -6.26 4.27
N TRP A 438 28.10 -6.11 3.08
CA TRP A 438 27.37 -7.15 2.37
C TRP A 438 28.34 -8.09 1.63
N LYS A 439 28.37 -9.34 2.00
CA LYS A 439 29.37 -10.33 1.56
C LYS A 439 29.03 -11.00 0.24
#